data_03c367622f571438e8a8c85841670308
#
_entry.id   03c367622f571438e8a8c85841670308
#
_cell.length_a   1.000
_cell.length_b   1.000
_cell.length_c   1.000
_cell.angle_alpha   90.00
_cell.angle_beta   90.00
_cell.angle_gamma   90.00
#
_symmetry.space_group_name_H-M   'P 1'
#
loop_
_entity.id
_entity.type
_entity.pdbx_description
1 polymer ?
#
loop_
_entity_poly.entity_id
_entity_poly.type
_entity_poly.pdbx_seq_one_letter_code
_entity_poly.pdbx_strand_id
1 'polypeptide(L)'
;PKRLLKIAEGASLATGAGLKYRDYENPFDDMINVKCLTSLCRHHFEDLGIEGFVPEEQYPGSGSSDIGNVSYICPTVYCEIALEGEGDPVVVHEKSALSLVNSPRASKLMEKVVRAYTYSAIDLCLDDTLCQKAREEHRKNVELHQWEEA
;
A
#
# COMPACT_ATOMS: atom_id res chain seq x y z
N PRO A 1 -5.62 -16.57 8.92
CA PRO A 1 -6.76 -16.71 9.85
C PRO A 1 -6.83 -18.08 10.52
N LYS A 2 -6.82 -19.21 9.77
CA LYS A 2 -6.98 -20.59 10.30
C LYS A 2 -5.99 -20.98 11.41
N ARG A 3 -4.72 -20.56 11.27
CA ARG A 3 -3.67 -20.85 12.27
C ARG A 3 -3.91 -20.09 13.57
N LEU A 4 -4.34 -18.84 13.49
CA LEU A 4 -4.68 -18.02 14.67
C LEU A 4 -5.89 -18.59 15.42
N LEU A 5 -6.91 -19.05 14.73
CA LEU A 5 -8.06 -19.71 15.36
C LEU A 5 -7.65 -20.96 16.11
N LYS A 6 -6.81 -21.82 15.54
CA LYS A 6 -6.27 -23.01 16.23
C LYS A 6 -5.48 -22.65 17.49
N ILE A 7 -4.72 -21.57 17.47
CA ILE A 7 -3.99 -21.07 18.64
C ILE A 7 -4.97 -20.62 19.72
N ALA A 8 -6.00 -19.85 19.34
CA ALA A 8 -7.03 -19.39 20.25
C ALA A 8 -7.87 -20.54 20.85
N GLU A 9 -8.21 -21.55 20.05
CA GLU A 9 -8.86 -22.80 20.53
C GLU A 9 -8.00 -23.54 21.53
N GLY A 10 -6.71 -23.69 21.24
CA GLY A 10 -5.75 -24.30 22.16
C GLY A 10 -5.63 -23.55 23.48
N ALA A 11 -5.56 -22.23 23.44
CA ALA A 11 -5.53 -21.39 24.63
C ALA A 11 -6.83 -21.52 25.45
N SER A 12 -7.99 -21.54 24.78
CA SER A 12 -9.30 -21.76 25.41
C SER A 12 -9.34 -23.08 26.14
N LEU A 13 -8.92 -24.16 25.51
CA LEU A 13 -8.83 -25.49 26.14
C LEU A 13 -7.87 -25.53 27.34
N ALA A 14 -6.71 -24.91 27.22
CA ALA A 14 -5.70 -24.92 28.30
C ALA A 14 -6.15 -24.12 29.53
N THR A 15 -6.95 -23.07 29.36
CA THR A 15 -7.36 -22.20 30.47
C THR A 15 -8.77 -22.44 30.96
N GLY A 16 -9.59 -23.21 30.23
CA GLY A 16 -11.03 -23.35 30.48
C GLY A 16 -11.86 -22.12 30.16
N ALA A 17 -11.28 -21.10 29.51
CA ALA A 17 -11.99 -19.90 29.07
C ALA A 17 -12.85 -20.19 27.83
N GLY A 18 -14.01 -19.55 27.72
CA GLY A 18 -14.83 -19.63 26.52
C GLY A 18 -14.24 -18.83 25.34
N LEU A 19 -14.28 -19.38 24.13
CA LEU A 19 -13.87 -18.69 22.92
C LEU A 19 -15.09 -18.33 22.07
N LYS A 20 -15.19 -17.08 21.66
CA LYS A 20 -16.11 -16.61 20.61
C LYS A 20 -15.32 -15.75 19.63
N TYR A 21 -15.51 -15.98 18.35
CA TYR A 21 -14.94 -15.14 17.30
C TYR A 21 -15.98 -14.86 16.21
N ARG A 22 -15.78 -13.80 15.49
CA ARG A 22 -16.55 -13.45 14.29
C ARG A 22 -15.68 -12.61 13.38
N ASP A 23 -15.85 -12.78 12.09
CA ASP A 23 -15.40 -11.80 11.11
C ASP A 23 -16.38 -10.63 11.11
N TYR A 24 -15.88 -9.41 11.21
CA TYR A 24 -16.71 -8.21 11.25
C TYR A 24 -16.62 -7.38 9.97
N GLU A 25 -15.62 -7.66 9.14
CA GLU A 25 -15.40 -7.09 7.81
C GLU A 25 -14.75 -8.11 6.88
N ASN A 26 -14.67 -7.80 5.59
CA ASN A 26 -13.92 -8.62 4.64
C ASN A 26 -12.42 -8.58 4.97
N PRO A 27 -11.71 -9.70 4.80
CA PRO A 27 -10.27 -9.72 5.02
C PRO A 27 -9.57 -8.81 4.00
N PHE A 28 -8.53 -8.12 4.46
CA PHE A 28 -7.60 -7.41 3.60
C PHE A 28 -6.44 -8.33 3.26
N ASP A 29 -6.15 -8.43 1.98
CA ASP A 29 -5.01 -9.16 1.48
C ASP A 29 -3.77 -8.24 1.53
N ASP A 30 -2.59 -8.82 1.51
CA ASP A 30 -1.35 -8.08 1.40
C ASP A 30 -1.16 -7.53 -0.02
N MET A 31 -0.20 -6.64 -0.20
CA MET A 31 -0.02 -5.91 -1.45
C MET A 31 0.85 -6.68 -2.44
N ILE A 32 0.34 -6.92 -3.64
CA ILE A 32 1.13 -7.39 -4.79
C ILE A 32 1.75 -6.18 -5.49
N ASN A 33 3.02 -5.96 -5.27
CA ASN A 33 3.74 -4.84 -5.86
C ASN A 33 4.12 -5.10 -7.32
N VAL A 34 4.06 -4.04 -8.15
CA VAL A 34 4.49 -4.04 -9.55
C VAL A 34 5.59 -2.99 -9.71
N LYS A 35 6.85 -3.46 -9.72
CA LYS A 35 8.04 -2.59 -9.67
C LYS A 35 8.14 -1.62 -10.86
N CYS A 36 7.70 -2.03 -12.05
CA CYS A 36 7.72 -1.12 -13.20
C CYS A 36 6.76 0.07 -13.00
N LEU A 37 5.59 -0.11 -12.36
CA LEU A 37 4.68 0.99 -12.02
C LEU A 37 5.23 1.87 -10.91
N THR A 38 5.80 1.25 -9.88
CA THR A 38 6.47 1.99 -8.78
C THR A 38 7.61 2.86 -9.32
N SER A 39 8.43 2.30 -10.24
CA SER A 39 9.52 3.05 -10.86
C SER A 39 9.03 4.20 -11.73
N LEU A 40 7.93 4.01 -12.47
CA LEU A 40 7.30 5.05 -13.27
C LEU A 40 6.80 6.21 -12.40
N CYS A 41 6.03 5.91 -11.37
CA CYS A 41 5.52 6.92 -10.44
C CYS A 41 6.67 7.66 -9.74
N ARG A 42 7.67 6.91 -9.28
CA ARG A 42 8.87 7.47 -8.64
C ARG A 42 9.57 8.48 -9.54
N HIS A 43 9.77 8.17 -10.82
CA HIS A 43 10.38 9.08 -11.78
C HIS A 43 9.63 10.43 -11.82
N HIS A 44 8.32 10.41 -11.97
CA HIS A 44 7.52 11.63 -11.98
C HIS A 44 7.49 12.36 -10.63
N PHE A 45 7.56 11.64 -9.51
CA PHE A 45 7.69 12.26 -8.20
C PHE A 45 9.02 13.01 -8.06
N GLU A 46 10.13 12.39 -8.47
CA GLU A 46 11.47 12.98 -8.45
C GLU A 46 11.53 14.23 -9.34
N ASP A 47 10.95 14.18 -10.55
CA ASP A 47 10.86 15.34 -11.46
C ASP A 47 10.07 16.52 -10.87
N LEU A 48 9.13 16.25 -9.99
CA LEU A 48 8.34 17.27 -9.29
C LEU A 48 8.97 17.67 -7.93
N GLY A 49 10.19 17.20 -7.65
CA GLY A 49 10.92 17.52 -6.42
C GLY A 49 10.31 16.89 -5.18
N ILE A 50 9.83 15.65 -5.29
CA ILE A 50 9.52 14.76 -4.17
C ILE A 50 10.65 13.74 -4.11
N GLU A 51 11.44 13.79 -3.07
CA GLU A 51 12.67 13.01 -2.88
C GLU A 51 12.56 12.12 -1.63
N GLY A 52 13.58 11.30 -1.38
CA GLY A 52 13.68 10.52 -0.14
C GLY A 52 12.89 9.22 -0.17
N PHE A 53 12.81 8.57 -1.33
CA PHE A 53 12.15 7.27 -1.45
C PHE A 53 12.84 6.20 -0.62
N VAL A 54 12.05 5.51 0.19
CA VAL A 54 12.49 4.36 0.96
C VAL A 54 12.23 3.11 0.11
N PRO A 55 13.24 2.26 -0.14
CA PRO A 55 13.04 0.99 -0.80
C PRO A 55 12.06 0.10 -0.03
N GLU A 56 11.27 -0.69 -0.76
CA GLU A 56 10.27 -1.59 -0.18
C GLU A 56 10.86 -2.50 0.91
N GLU A 57 12.05 -3.03 0.68
CA GLU A 57 12.74 -3.93 1.61
C GLU A 57 13.12 -3.26 2.95
N GLN A 58 13.13 -1.92 2.98
CA GLN A 58 13.42 -1.12 4.17
C GLN A 58 12.16 -0.51 4.78
N TYR A 59 11.00 -0.69 4.14
CA TYR A 59 9.74 -0.12 4.60
C TYR A 59 9.03 -1.10 5.52
N PRO A 60 8.82 -0.75 6.79
CA PRO A 60 8.25 -1.69 7.77
C PRO A 60 6.77 -2.00 7.56
N GLY A 61 6.14 -1.36 6.58
CA GLY A 61 4.69 -1.37 6.43
C GLY A 61 3.99 -0.47 7.46
N SER A 62 2.88 0.13 7.12
CA SER A 62 2.20 1.09 8.00
C SER A 62 0.77 0.73 8.33
N GLY A 63 0.30 -0.44 7.98
CA GLY A 63 -1.07 -0.82 8.28
C GLY A 63 -1.65 -1.82 7.28
N SER A 64 -2.97 -1.84 7.18
CA SER A 64 -3.71 -2.67 6.23
C SER A 64 -4.68 -1.81 5.44
N SER A 65 -4.91 -2.21 4.19
CA SER A 65 -5.79 -1.50 3.26
C SER A 65 -6.43 -2.50 2.28
N ASP A 66 -7.64 -2.22 1.84
CA ASP A 66 -8.32 -2.98 0.78
C ASP A 66 -7.67 -2.82 -0.60
N ILE A 67 -6.69 -1.94 -0.75
CA ILE A 67 -5.83 -1.85 -1.94
C ILE A 67 -5.10 -3.17 -2.19
N GLY A 68 -4.73 -3.91 -1.13
CA GLY A 68 -4.21 -5.26 -1.24
C GLY A 68 -5.12 -6.14 -2.12
N ASN A 69 -6.40 -6.20 -1.82
CA ASN A 69 -7.36 -6.99 -2.60
C ASN A 69 -7.42 -6.56 -4.07
N VAL A 70 -7.34 -5.25 -4.36
CA VAL A 70 -7.28 -4.72 -5.73
C VAL A 70 -6.02 -5.20 -6.44
N SER A 71 -4.89 -5.25 -5.74
CA SER A 71 -3.61 -5.65 -6.30
C SER A 71 -3.54 -7.10 -6.78
N TYR A 72 -4.42 -7.98 -6.30
CA TYR A 72 -4.56 -9.35 -6.83
C TYR A 72 -5.32 -9.41 -8.15
N ILE A 73 -6.11 -8.39 -8.46
CA ILE A 73 -6.98 -8.36 -9.64
C ILE A 73 -6.33 -7.63 -10.81
N CYS A 74 -5.59 -6.57 -10.54
CA CYS A 74 -4.95 -5.77 -11.59
C CYS A 74 -3.61 -5.18 -11.12
N PRO A 75 -2.71 -4.84 -12.06
CA PRO A 75 -1.47 -4.13 -11.74
C PRO A 75 -1.77 -2.85 -10.96
N THR A 76 -1.23 -2.75 -9.75
CA THR A 76 -1.53 -1.67 -8.82
C THR A 76 -0.24 -1.03 -8.33
N VAL A 77 -0.26 0.28 -8.14
CA VAL A 77 0.76 1.04 -7.43
C VAL A 77 0.08 1.84 -6.31
N TYR A 78 0.64 1.73 -5.13
CA TYR A 78 0.21 2.49 -3.96
C TYR A 78 1.44 3.13 -3.33
N CYS A 79 1.49 4.46 -3.33
CA CYS A 79 2.63 5.21 -2.79
C CYS A 79 2.18 5.97 -1.54
N GLU A 80 2.86 5.76 -0.45
CA GLU A 80 2.73 6.59 0.74
C GLU A 80 3.74 7.74 0.67
N ILE A 81 3.28 8.96 0.92
CA ILE A 81 4.10 10.16 0.83
C ILE A 81 4.05 10.87 2.16
N ALA A 82 5.22 11.00 2.79
CA ALA A 82 5.33 11.69 4.06
C ALA A 82 4.97 13.17 3.92
N LEU A 83 4.08 13.62 4.79
CA LEU A 83 3.70 15.03 4.93
C LEU A 83 4.41 15.68 6.11
N GLU A 84 5.43 15.03 6.64
CA GLU A 84 6.16 15.49 7.82
C GLU A 84 6.78 16.87 7.60
N GLY A 85 6.81 17.66 8.67
CA GLY A 85 7.36 19.00 8.75
C GLY A 85 8.22 19.16 9.98
N GLU A 86 8.65 20.38 10.25
CA GLU A 86 9.21 20.74 11.55
C GLU A 86 8.11 20.62 12.61
N GLY A 87 8.29 19.73 13.57
CA GLY A 87 7.33 19.51 14.66
C GLY A 87 7.33 18.09 15.21
N ASP A 88 6.40 17.82 16.09
CA ASP A 88 6.20 16.51 16.67
C ASP A 88 5.69 15.49 15.62
N PRO A 89 6.04 14.20 15.73
CA PRO A 89 5.53 13.16 14.87
C PRO A 89 4.00 13.16 14.85
N VAL A 90 3.42 13.13 13.67
CA VAL A 90 1.96 13.06 13.52
C VAL A 90 1.54 11.60 13.41
N VAL A 91 0.62 11.20 14.28
CA VAL A 91 0.02 9.88 14.22
C VAL A 91 -1.22 9.95 13.33
N VAL A 92 -1.21 9.18 12.24
CA VAL A 92 -2.38 9.06 11.35
C VAL A 92 -3.57 8.48 12.12
N HIS A 93 -4.79 8.83 11.71
CA HIS A 93 -6.05 8.48 12.39
C HIS A 93 -6.28 9.16 13.74
N GLU A 94 -5.44 10.12 14.13
CA GLU A 94 -5.66 10.97 15.30
C GLU A 94 -6.07 12.39 14.93
N LYS A 95 -6.68 13.11 15.89
CA LYS A 95 -7.07 14.52 15.69
C LYS A 95 -5.90 15.43 15.36
N SER A 96 -4.69 15.13 15.83
CA SER A 96 -3.45 15.83 15.54
C SER A 96 -3.15 15.90 14.03
N ALA A 97 -3.53 14.86 13.27
CA ALA A 97 -3.35 14.82 11.82
C ALA A 97 -4.22 15.85 11.07
N LEU A 98 -5.36 16.27 11.63
CA LEU A 98 -6.30 17.16 10.94
C LEU A 98 -5.70 18.53 10.60
N SER A 99 -4.88 19.10 11.48
CA SER A 99 -4.21 20.37 11.22
C SER A 99 -3.16 20.25 10.12
N LEU A 100 -2.48 19.11 10.05
CA LEU A 100 -1.47 18.83 9.03
C LEU A 100 -2.11 18.63 7.64
N VAL A 101 -3.13 17.79 7.53
CA VAL A 101 -3.78 17.50 6.23
C VAL A 101 -4.52 18.70 5.66
N ASN A 102 -4.96 19.63 6.49
CA ASN A 102 -5.59 20.90 6.06
C ASN A 102 -4.60 22.06 5.87
N SER A 103 -3.30 21.77 5.89
CA SER A 103 -2.29 22.82 5.76
C SER A 103 -2.05 23.22 4.27
N PRO A 104 -1.56 24.45 4.02
CA PRO A 104 -1.11 24.86 2.69
C PRO A 104 0.00 23.95 2.14
N ARG A 105 0.81 23.34 3.01
CA ARG A 105 1.84 22.37 2.64
C ARG A 105 1.22 21.09 2.08
N ALA A 106 0.20 20.55 2.74
CA ALA A 106 -0.53 19.38 2.27
C ALA A 106 -1.15 19.64 0.90
N SER A 107 -1.76 20.81 0.70
CA SER A 107 -2.36 21.19 -0.58
C SER A 107 -1.31 21.24 -1.71
N LYS A 108 -0.14 21.83 -1.46
CA LYS A 108 0.96 21.88 -2.43
C LYS A 108 1.53 20.49 -2.74
N LEU A 109 1.66 19.63 -1.72
CA LEU A 109 2.11 18.25 -1.93
C LEU A 109 1.07 17.46 -2.73
N MET A 110 -0.21 17.59 -2.41
CA MET A 110 -1.31 16.96 -3.14
C MET A 110 -1.29 17.36 -4.62
N GLU A 111 -1.06 18.63 -4.94
CA GLU A 111 -0.94 19.08 -6.34
C GLU A 111 0.18 18.37 -7.09
N LYS A 112 1.36 18.21 -6.47
CA LYS A 112 2.47 17.44 -7.05
C LYS A 112 2.11 15.97 -7.25
N VAL A 113 1.48 15.36 -6.25
CA VAL A 113 1.06 13.95 -6.30
C VAL A 113 0.06 13.71 -7.44
N VAL A 114 -0.94 14.58 -7.56
CA VAL A 114 -1.92 14.52 -8.67
C VAL A 114 -1.23 14.64 -10.02
N ARG A 115 -0.27 15.54 -10.16
CA ARG A 115 0.51 15.69 -11.41
C ARG A 115 1.32 14.43 -11.72
N ALA A 116 2.04 13.88 -10.74
CA ALA A 116 2.86 12.68 -10.92
C ALA A 116 2.02 11.48 -11.40
N TYR A 117 0.89 11.22 -10.74
CA TYR A 117 -0.01 10.15 -11.17
C TYR A 117 -0.65 10.43 -12.54
N THR A 118 -0.96 11.69 -12.84
CA THR A 118 -1.48 12.06 -14.17
C THR A 118 -0.44 11.79 -15.25
N TYR A 119 0.81 12.16 -15.05
CA TYR A 119 1.90 11.90 -16.01
C TYR A 119 2.13 10.38 -16.15
N SER A 120 2.15 9.64 -15.06
CA SER A 120 2.25 8.17 -15.11
C SER A 120 1.10 7.54 -15.91
N ALA A 121 -0.12 8.03 -15.75
CA ALA A 121 -1.27 7.56 -16.52
C ALA A 121 -1.16 7.91 -18.01
N ILE A 122 -0.66 9.10 -18.35
CA ILE A 122 -0.40 9.51 -19.73
C ILE A 122 0.64 8.58 -20.38
N ASP A 123 1.74 8.32 -19.70
CA ASP A 123 2.79 7.42 -20.22
C ASP A 123 2.24 6.01 -20.48
N LEU A 124 1.42 5.49 -19.56
CA LEU A 124 0.74 4.19 -19.76
C LEU A 124 -0.25 4.20 -20.93
N CYS A 125 -0.88 5.35 -21.23
CA CYS A 125 -1.76 5.49 -22.39
C CYS A 125 -1.00 5.62 -23.71
N LEU A 126 0.23 6.13 -23.67
CA LEU A 126 1.04 6.37 -24.87
C LEU A 126 2.01 5.21 -25.19
N ASP A 127 2.30 4.34 -24.23
CA ASP A 127 3.23 3.24 -24.38
C ASP A 127 2.58 1.89 -24.02
N ASP A 128 2.11 1.19 -25.05
CA ASP A 128 1.54 -0.16 -24.92
C ASP A 128 2.54 -1.16 -24.35
N THR A 129 3.84 -0.97 -24.58
CA THR A 129 4.88 -1.88 -24.07
C THR A 129 5.02 -1.79 -22.57
N LEU A 130 4.85 -0.59 -22.01
CA LEU A 130 4.84 -0.36 -20.58
C LEU A 130 3.64 -1.03 -19.90
N CYS A 131 2.46 -0.91 -20.52
CA CYS A 131 1.25 -1.61 -20.06
C CYS A 131 1.42 -3.14 -20.07
N GLN A 132 2.00 -3.69 -21.14
CA GLN A 132 2.26 -5.12 -21.25
C GLN A 132 3.24 -5.59 -20.18
N LYS A 133 4.33 -4.84 -19.98
CA LYS A 133 5.32 -5.13 -18.93
C LYS A 133 4.67 -5.15 -17.54
N ALA A 134 3.83 -4.16 -17.23
CA ALA A 134 3.13 -4.11 -15.95
C ALA A 134 2.22 -5.33 -15.73
N ARG A 135 1.48 -5.73 -16.76
CA ARG A 135 0.60 -6.93 -16.71
C ARG A 135 1.39 -8.23 -16.55
N GLU A 136 2.50 -8.38 -17.26
CA GLU A 136 3.35 -9.57 -17.17
C GLU A 136 4.02 -9.69 -15.78
N GLU A 137 4.54 -8.58 -15.26
CA GLU A 137 5.13 -8.54 -13.94
C GLU A 137 4.08 -8.86 -12.86
N HIS A 138 2.91 -8.23 -12.93
CA HIS A 138 1.80 -8.50 -12.04
C HIS A 138 1.41 -9.99 -12.03
N ARG A 139 1.18 -10.58 -13.20
CA ARG A 139 0.81 -12.00 -13.31
C ARG A 139 1.84 -12.91 -12.65
N LYS A 140 3.14 -12.66 -12.90
CA LYS A 140 4.22 -13.43 -12.26
C LYS A 140 4.22 -13.29 -10.74
N ASN A 141 4.01 -12.08 -10.24
CA ASN A 141 4.02 -11.81 -8.81
C ASN A 141 2.82 -12.45 -8.11
N VAL A 142 1.63 -12.43 -8.73
CA VAL A 142 0.43 -13.13 -8.21
C VAL A 142 0.66 -14.65 -8.20
N GLU A 143 1.23 -15.23 -9.27
CA GLU A 143 1.54 -16.66 -9.34
C GLU A 143 2.52 -17.07 -8.21
N LEU A 144 3.59 -16.31 -7.99
CA LEU A 144 4.56 -16.57 -6.94
C LEU A 144 3.91 -16.52 -5.54
N HIS A 145 3.06 -15.52 -5.29
CA HIS A 145 2.40 -15.34 -4.00
C HIS A 145 1.44 -16.48 -3.63
N GLN A 146 0.74 -17.03 -4.62
CA GLN A 146 -0.14 -18.18 -4.43
C GLN A 146 0.61 -19.46 -4.03
N TRP A 147 1.89 -19.59 -4.41
CA TRP A 147 2.72 -20.73 -4.02
C TRP A 147 3.20 -20.66 -2.57
N GLU A 148 3.38 -19.47 -2.02
CA GLU A 148 3.81 -19.29 -0.63
C GLU A 148 2.69 -19.54 0.39
N GLU A 149 1.42 -19.46 -0.03
CA GLU A 149 0.26 -19.71 0.82
C GLU A 149 -0.20 -21.19 0.85
N ALA A 150 0.28 -22.04 -0.04
CA ALA A 150 -0.09 -23.45 -0.17
C ALA A 150 0.75 -24.34 0.75
#